data_94e868a0b798681c5a85afd0135e72d7
#
_entry.id   94e868a0b798681c5a85afd0135e72d7
#
_cell.length_a   1.000
_cell.length_b   1.000
_cell.length_c   1.000
_cell.angle_alpha   90.00
_cell.angle_beta   90.00
_cell.angle_gamma   90.00
#
_symmetry.space_group_name_H-M   'P 1'
#
loop_
_entity.id
_entity.type
_entity.pdbx_description
1 polymer ?
#
loop_
_entity_poly.entity_id
_entity_poly.type
_entity_poly.pdbx_seq_one_letter_code
_entity_poly.pdbx_strand_id
1 'polypeptide(L)'
;MTSEQYVLSFTAGGLLYHESITVAETYSKCRRWDETINQIIDQNLLQSRVQSTTVRKLREICHRLKGLSTEGIELLINGSRSEQNMLLWLACCKRYKLLAVFAKEVLHDKFIRLDFAMTVADVDRFMDAKSLWHEELENITDNTCLLYTSPSPRDKRQSRMPSSA
;
A
#
# COMPACT_ATOMS: atom_id res chain seq x y z
N MET A 1 3.99 7.20 28.82
CA MET A 1 3.51 7.64 27.48
C MET A 1 3.26 6.38 26.68
N THR A 2 2.01 5.98 26.52
CA THR A 2 1.65 4.82 25.71
C THR A 2 1.99 5.15 24.27
N SER A 3 3.00 4.47 23.71
CA SER A 3 3.31 4.60 22.30
C SER A 3 2.12 4.01 21.54
N GLU A 4 1.44 4.84 20.74
CA GLU A 4 0.35 4.39 19.87
C GLU A 4 0.89 3.34 18.90
N GLN A 5 0.33 2.12 18.95
CA GLN A 5 0.71 1.05 18.03
C GLN A 5 0.43 1.43 16.57
N TYR A 6 1.34 1.09 15.69
CA TYR A 6 1.17 1.29 14.26
C TYR A 6 0.18 0.28 13.66
N VAL A 7 -0.74 0.78 12.84
CA VAL A 7 -1.61 -0.07 12.03
C VAL A 7 -0.81 -0.55 10.83
N LEU A 8 -0.60 -1.87 10.71
CA LEU A 8 0.29 -2.49 9.72
C LEU A 8 -0.46 -3.19 8.58
N SER A 9 -1.77 -2.99 8.45
CA SER A 9 -2.58 -3.62 7.41
C SER A 9 -2.24 -3.17 5.98
N PHE A 10 -1.36 -2.17 5.80
CA PHE A 10 -0.82 -1.81 4.48
C PHE A 10 -0.03 -2.94 3.82
N THR A 11 0.49 -3.90 4.57
CA THR A 11 1.15 -5.10 4.05
C THR A 11 0.21 -6.02 3.27
N ALA A 12 -1.11 -5.82 3.36
CA ALA A 12 -2.11 -6.59 2.62
C ALA A 12 -2.10 -6.35 1.09
N GLY A 13 -1.39 -5.35 0.62
CA GLY A 13 -1.25 -5.01 -0.80
C GLY A 13 -0.73 -3.59 -0.97
N GLY A 14 -0.03 -3.30 -2.06
CA GLY A 14 0.50 -1.98 -2.38
C GLY A 14 -0.60 -0.90 -2.45
N LEU A 15 -0.55 -0.03 -3.44
CA LEU A 15 -1.57 1.04 -3.60
C LEU A 15 -2.97 0.51 -3.95
N LEU A 16 -3.08 -0.75 -4.44
CA LEU A 16 -4.33 -1.35 -4.92
C LEU A 16 -5.02 -0.41 -5.92
N TYR A 17 -4.23 0.07 -6.90
CA TYR A 17 -4.62 1.16 -7.78
C TYR A 17 -5.94 0.90 -8.51
N HIS A 18 -6.03 -0.20 -9.29
CA HIS A 18 -7.22 -0.49 -10.10
C HIS A 18 -8.44 -0.72 -9.22
N GLU A 19 -8.28 -1.48 -8.15
CA GLU A 19 -9.36 -1.75 -7.21
C GLU A 19 -9.82 -0.45 -6.51
N SER A 20 -8.90 0.45 -6.17
CA SER A 20 -9.25 1.73 -5.53
C SER A 20 -10.02 2.66 -6.45
N ILE A 21 -9.68 2.72 -7.76
CA ILE A 21 -10.44 3.48 -8.75
C ILE A 21 -11.86 2.91 -8.87
N THR A 22 -12.00 1.59 -9.04
CA THR A 22 -13.31 0.93 -9.12
C THR A 22 -14.18 1.23 -7.89
N VAL A 23 -13.59 1.19 -6.68
CA VAL A 23 -14.31 1.53 -5.44
C VAL A 23 -14.70 3.01 -5.42
N ALA A 24 -13.81 3.93 -5.83
CA ALA A 24 -14.10 5.36 -5.87
C ALA A 24 -15.23 5.69 -6.85
N GLU A 25 -15.21 5.11 -8.05
CA GLU A 25 -16.26 5.25 -9.07
C GLU A 25 -17.63 4.74 -8.57
N THR A 26 -17.64 3.59 -7.91
CA THR A 26 -18.86 3.02 -7.34
C THR A 26 -19.38 3.91 -6.21
N TYR A 27 -18.51 4.37 -5.31
CA TYR A 27 -18.88 5.30 -4.25
C TYR A 27 -19.43 6.63 -4.77
N SER A 28 -18.84 7.16 -5.84
CA SER A 28 -19.33 8.40 -6.47
C SER A 28 -20.80 8.32 -6.89
N LYS A 29 -21.25 7.14 -7.30
CA LYS A 29 -22.66 6.89 -7.71
C LYS A 29 -23.58 6.71 -6.51
N CYS A 30 -23.17 5.92 -5.52
CA CYS A 30 -24.00 5.57 -4.36
C CYS A 30 -23.96 6.63 -3.25
N ARG A 31 -22.84 7.33 -3.09
CA ARG A 31 -22.55 8.28 -2.00
C ARG A 31 -22.66 7.68 -0.60
N ARG A 32 -22.76 6.36 -0.48
CA ARG A 32 -22.85 5.60 0.77
C ARG A 32 -21.91 4.40 0.74
N TRP A 33 -21.06 4.28 1.74
CA TRP A 33 -20.06 3.22 1.80
C TRP A 33 -20.66 1.82 1.90
N ASP A 34 -21.78 1.66 2.64
CA ASP A 34 -22.43 0.36 2.82
C ASP A 34 -23.01 -0.16 1.49
N GLU A 35 -23.65 0.71 0.73
CA GLU A 35 -24.18 0.39 -0.60
C GLU A 35 -23.04 0.10 -1.60
N THR A 36 -21.96 0.88 -1.55
CA THR A 36 -20.75 0.66 -2.36
C THR A 36 -20.18 -0.73 -2.10
N ILE A 37 -20.02 -1.12 -0.84
CA ILE A 37 -19.47 -2.43 -0.46
C ILE A 37 -20.34 -3.56 -0.98
N ASN A 38 -21.67 -3.48 -0.75
CA ASN A 38 -22.62 -4.50 -1.21
C ASN A 38 -22.58 -4.64 -2.74
N GLN A 39 -22.66 -3.53 -3.46
CA GLN A 39 -22.62 -3.54 -4.93
C GLN A 39 -21.33 -4.16 -5.49
N ILE A 40 -20.17 -3.85 -4.91
CA ILE A 40 -18.89 -4.40 -5.35
C ILE A 40 -18.82 -5.91 -5.10
N ILE A 41 -19.34 -6.39 -3.97
CA ILE A 41 -19.36 -7.82 -3.64
C ILE A 41 -20.34 -8.57 -4.55
N ASP A 42 -21.56 -8.08 -4.68
CA ASP A 42 -22.64 -8.73 -5.42
C ASP A 42 -22.32 -8.86 -6.92
N GLN A 43 -21.69 -7.83 -7.49
CA GLN A 43 -21.30 -7.78 -8.89
C GLN A 43 -19.87 -8.26 -9.15
N ASN A 44 -19.11 -8.68 -8.11
CA ASN A 44 -17.70 -9.05 -8.18
C ASN A 44 -16.84 -8.07 -8.99
N LEU A 45 -17.04 -6.76 -8.77
CA LEU A 45 -16.38 -5.70 -9.55
C LEU A 45 -14.85 -5.70 -9.43
N LEU A 46 -14.31 -6.28 -8.35
CA LEU A 46 -12.85 -6.43 -8.17
C LEU A 46 -12.29 -7.70 -8.85
N GLN A 47 -13.12 -8.48 -9.54
CA GLN A 47 -12.76 -9.67 -10.31
C GLN A 47 -11.89 -10.67 -9.52
N SER A 48 -12.12 -10.79 -8.23
CA SER A 48 -11.36 -11.71 -7.38
C SER A 48 -11.94 -13.12 -7.46
N ARG A 49 -11.05 -14.11 -7.56
CA ARG A 49 -11.44 -15.54 -7.56
C ARG A 49 -11.95 -16.04 -6.21
N VAL A 50 -11.49 -15.39 -5.12
CA VAL A 50 -11.81 -15.79 -3.74
C VAL A 50 -12.49 -14.64 -3.02
N GLN A 51 -13.72 -14.85 -2.58
CA GLN A 51 -14.55 -13.83 -1.94
C GLN A 51 -13.91 -13.25 -0.65
N SER A 52 -13.25 -14.06 0.16
CA SER A 52 -12.57 -13.59 1.37
C SER A 52 -11.44 -12.60 1.05
N THR A 53 -10.73 -12.79 -0.07
CA THR A 53 -9.72 -11.86 -0.56
C THR A 53 -10.35 -10.54 -1.01
N THR A 54 -11.49 -10.59 -1.69
CA THR A 54 -12.25 -9.39 -2.09
C THR A 54 -12.65 -8.58 -0.87
N VAL A 55 -13.28 -9.22 0.12
CA VAL A 55 -13.74 -8.54 1.34
C VAL A 55 -12.57 -7.89 2.09
N ARG A 56 -11.43 -8.57 2.21
CA ARG A 56 -10.23 -8.04 2.85
C ARG A 56 -9.68 -6.81 2.12
N LYS A 57 -9.49 -6.91 0.80
CA LYS A 57 -9.03 -5.79 -0.03
C LYS A 57 -9.99 -4.61 0.03
N LEU A 58 -11.29 -4.87 -0.12
CA LEU A 58 -12.34 -3.86 -0.12
C LEU A 58 -12.40 -3.09 1.21
N ARG A 59 -12.31 -3.80 2.34
CA ARG A 59 -12.23 -3.17 3.65
C ARG A 59 -11.04 -2.22 3.75
N GLU A 60 -9.89 -2.67 3.27
CA GLU A 60 -8.66 -1.89 3.31
C GLU A 60 -8.76 -0.64 2.43
N ILE A 61 -9.26 -0.77 1.20
CA ILE A 61 -9.47 0.35 0.28
C ILE A 61 -10.47 1.36 0.87
N CYS A 62 -11.59 0.90 1.40
CA CYS A 62 -12.58 1.78 2.02
C CYS A 62 -11.99 2.57 3.20
N HIS A 63 -11.15 1.94 4.04
CA HIS A 63 -10.49 2.64 5.14
C HIS A 63 -9.52 3.73 4.64
N ARG A 64 -8.81 3.50 3.53
CA ARG A 64 -7.93 4.49 2.93
C ARG A 64 -8.72 5.64 2.30
N LEU A 65 -9.71 5.33 1.47
CA LEU A 65 -10.50 6.33 0.74
C LEU A 65 -11.39 7.20 1.64
N LYS A 66 -11.87 6.68 2.76
CA LYS A 66 -12.60 7.47 3.78
C LYS A 66 -11.77 8.63 4.35
N GLY A 67 -10.44 8.57 4.25
CA GLY A 67 -9.54 9.66 4.64
C GLY A 67 -9.46 10.80 3.62
N LEU A 68 -9.99 10.64 2.41
CA LEU A 68 -10.01 11.67 1.37
C LEU A 68 -11.28 12.52 1.50
N SER A 69 -11.18 13.80 1.07
CA SER A 69 -12.36 14.66 0.91
C SER A 69 -13.15 14.25 -0.34
N THR A 70 -14.36 14.80 -0.49
CA THR A 70 -15.19 14.57 -1.68
C THR A 70 -14.48 15.00 -2.96
N GLU A 71 -13.83 16.18 -2.93
CA GLU A 71 -13.04 16.69 -4.05
C GLU A 71 -11.83 15.77 -4.34
N GLY A 72 -11.22 15.20 -3.29
CA GLY A 72 -10.13 14.23 -3.43
C GLY A 72 -10.58 12.94 -4.11
N ILE A 73 -11.79 12.46 -3.84
CA ILE A 73 -12.37 11.29 -4.53
C ILE A 73 -12.72 11.63 -5.98
N GLU A 74 -13.25 12.81 -6.25
CA GLU A 74 -13.54 13.26 -7.61
C GLU A 74 -12.26 13.40 -8.46
N LEU A 75 -11.20 13.96 -7.87
CA LEU A 75 -9.89 14.05 -8.53
C LEU A 75 -9.27 12.65 -8.69
N LEU A 76 -9.50 11.72 -7.78
CA LEU A 76 -9.04 10.34 -7.91
C LEU A 76 -9.70 9.64 -9.11
N ILE A 77 -10.95 9.95 -9.43
CA ILE A 77 -11.67 9.36 -10.58
C ILE A 77 -11.25 10.02 -11.90
N ASN A 78 -11.17 11.35 -11.93
CA ASN A 78 -11.03 12.12 -13.17
C ASN A 78 -9.60 12.61 -13.46
N GLY A 79 -8.70 12.49 -12.48
CA GLY A 79 -7.33 12.98 -12.60
C GLY A 79 -6.44 12.11 -13.49
N SER A 80 -5.28 12.64 -13.81
CA SER A 80 -4.22 11.91 -14.49
C SER A 80 -3.69 10.76 -13.64
N ARG A 81 -3.03 9.78 -14.26
CA ARG A 81 -2.40 8.65 -13.57
C ARG A 81 -1.46 9.08 -12.43
N SER A 82 -0.75 10.18 -12.63
CA SER A 82 0.17 10.73 -11.63
C SER A 82 -0.59 11.28 -10.42
N GLU A 83 -1.64 12.07 -10.64
CA GLU A 83 -2.50 12.62 -9.59
C GLU A 83 -3.20 11.51 -8.81
N GLN A 84 -3.72 10.50 -9.50
CA GLN A 84 -4.33 9.33 -8.88
C GLN A 84 -3.35 8.60 -7.96
N ASN A 85 -2.12 8.35 -8.39
CA ASN A 85 -1.09 7.71 -7.58
C ASN A 85 -0.73 8.57 -6.35
N MET A 86 -0.63 9.89 -6.51
CA MET A 86 -0.37 10.81 -5.39
C MET A 86 -1.51 10.80 -4.37
N LEU A 87 -2.76 10.80 -4.83
CA LEU A 87 -3.93 10.73 -3.94
C LEU A 87 -4.02 9.40 -3.19
N LEU A 88 -3.74 8.28 -3.86
CA LEU A 88 -3.68 6.97 -3.20
C LEU A 88 -2.56 6.89 -2.18
N TRP A 89 -1.39 7.47 -2.49
CA TRP A 89 -0.30 7.58 -1.52
C TRP A 89 -0.71 8.47 -0.33
N LEU A 90 -1.33 9.61 -0.57
CA LEU A 90 -1.85 10.48 0.48
C LEU A 90 -2.88 9.76 1.36
N ALA A 91 -3.79 8.99 0.77
CA ALA A 91 -4.77 8.19 1.49
C ALA A 91 -4.09 7.13 2.39
N CYS A 92 -3.03 6.49 1.89
CA CYS A 92 -2.20 5.59 2.69
C CYS A 92 -1.53 6.33 3.86
N CYS A 93 -0.91 7.48 3.62
CA CYS A 93 -0.27 8.27 4.69
C CYS A 93 -1.28 8.74 5.75
N LYS A 94 -2.49 9.12 5.35
CA LYS A 94 -3.56 9.48 6.31
C LYS A 94 -4.03 8.29 7.15
N ARG A 95 -4.05 7.10 6.58
CA ARG A 95 -4.49 5.88 7.27
C ARG A 95 -3.40 5.25 8.14
N TYR A 96 -2.15 5.26 7.67
CA TYR A 96 -1.03 4.58 8.32
C TYR A 96 0.00 5.58 8.81
N LYS A 97 0.03 5.78 10.11
CA LYS A 97 0.96 6.72 10.77
C LYS A 97 2.42 6.41 10.45
N LEU A 98 2.78 5.11 10.34
CA LEU A 98 4.14 4.71 9.96
C LEU A 98 4.54 5.23 8.59
N LEU A 99 3.63 5.17 7.58
CA LEU A 99 3.91 5.70 6.25
C LEU A 99 3.99 7.22 6.24
N ALA A 100 3.18 7.91 7.05
CA ALA A 100 3.28 9.37 7.20
C ALA A 100 4.61 9.79 7.83
N VAL A 101 5.08 9.05 8.83
CA VAL A 101 6.40 9.29 9.46
C VAL A 101 7.53 9.00 8.47
N PHE A 102 7.46 7.91 7.71
CA PHE A 102 8.40 7.58 6.64
C PHE A 102 8.47 8.70 5.59
N ALA A 103 7.31 9.18 5.14
CA ALA A 103 7.25 10.28 4.17
C ALA A 103 7.92 11.55 4.71
N LYS A 104 7.73 11.86 5.99
CA LYS A 104 8.28 13.06 6.63
C LYS A 104 9.78 12.93 6.93
N GLU A 105 10.24 11.79 7.42
CA GLU A 105 11.62 11.64 7.89
C GLU A 105 12.58 11.20 6.78
N VAL A 106 12.10 10.39 5.83
CA VAL A 106 12.96 9.82 4.77
C VAL A 106 12.74 10.52 3.44
N LEU A 107 11.48 10.53 2.93
CA LEU A 107 11.22 11.08 1.61
C LEU A 107 11.46 12.58 1.54
N HIS A 108 11.00 13.31 2.54
CA HIS A 108 11.17 14.77 2.61
C HIS A 108 12.65 15.16 2.77
N ASP A 109 13.43 14.44 3.61
CA ASP A 109 14.87 14.71 3.77
C ASP A 109 15.63 14.44 2.47
N LYS A 110 15.34 13.33 1.79
CA LYS A 110 15.92 13.02 0.47
C LYS A 110 15.54 14.06 -0.58
N PHE A 111 14.29 14.53 -0.57
CA PHE A 111 13.83 15.57 -1.47
C PHE A 111 14.59 16.89 -1.29
N ILE A 112 14.79 17.33 -0.04
CA ILE A 112 15.58 18.55 0.26
C ILE A 112 17.04 18.41 -0.20
N ARG A 113 17.61 17.21 -0.07
CA ARG A 113 18.99 16.92 -0.51
C ARG A 113 19.11 16.67 -2.02
N LEU A 114 18.01 16.74 -2.77
CA LEU A 114 17.93 16.41 -4.20
C LEU A 114 18.38 14.98 -4.52
N ASP A 115 18.29 14.07 -3.54
CA ASP A 115 18.53 12.64 -3.70
C ASP A 115 17.21 11.92 -3.97
N PHE A 116 16.88 11.74 -5.25
CA PHE A 116 15.61 11.11 -5.66
C PHE A 116 15.68 9.59 -5.78
N ALA A 117 16.80 8.97 -5.45
CA ALA A 117 16.95 7.52 -5.46
C ALA A 117 16.55 6.92 -4.11
N MET A 118 15.47 6.14 -4.09
CA MET A 118 15.06 5.36 -2.93
C MET A 118 15.72 3.98 -2.99
N THR A 119 16.39 3.58 -1.91
CA THR A 119 17.03 2.28 -1.79
C THR A 119 16.36 1.42 -0.71
N VAL A 120 16.53 0.10 -0.79
CA VAL A 120 16.07 -0.82 0.26
C VAL A 120 16.74 -0.47 1.60
N ALA A 121 18.02 -0.11 1.59
CA ALA A 121 18.75 0.29 2.79
C ALA A 121 18.18 1.55 3.47
N ASP A 122 17.48 2.44 2.75
CA ASP A 122 16.79 3.59 3.35
C ASP A 122 15.56 3.13 4.15
N VAL A 123 14.84 2.15 3.61
CA VAL A 123 13.67 1.54 4.28
C VAL A 123 14.13 0.74 5.50
N ASP A 124 15.15 -0.10 5.34
CA ASP A 124 15.68 -0.93 6.44
C ASP A 124 16.15 -0.07 7.61
N ARG A 125 16.97 0.97 7.34
CA ARG A 125 17.42 1.91 8.38
C ARG A 125 16.26 2.59 9.10
N PHE A 126 15.22 2.97 8.37
CA PHE A 126 14.03 3.57 8.98
C PHE A 126 13.29 2.55 9.86
N MET A 127 13.09 1.33 9.37
CA MET A 127 12.41 0.27 10.11
C MET A 127 13.18 -0.12 11.37
N ASP A 128 14.50 -0.32 11.27
CA ASP A 128 15.38 -0.62 12.41
C ASP A 128 15.31 0.48 13.49
N ALA A 129 15.35 1.76 13.08
CA ALA A 129 15.25 2.87 14.01
C ALA A 129 13.89 2.92 14.72
N LYS A 130 12.79 2.53 14.06
CA LYS A 130 11.44 2.53 14.64
C LYS A 130 11.17 1.28 15.48
N SER A 131 11.73 0.12 15.14
CA SER A 131 11.58 -1.13 15.89
C SER A 131 12.13 -1.03 17.32
N LEU A 132 13.12 -0.18 17.56
CA LEU A 132 13.63 0.09 18.92
C LEU A 132 12.56 0.57 19.92
N TRP A 133 11.46 1.14 19.42
CA TRP A 133 10.38 1.73 20.23
C TRP A 133 9.01 1.11 19.97
N HIS A 134 8.91 0.20 19.00
CA HIS A 134 7.67 -0.37 18.50
C HIS A 134 7.83 -1.87 18.22
N GLU A 135 7.52 -2.70 19.20
CA GLU A 135 7.65 -4.18 19.13
C GLU A 135 6.84 -4.77 17.95
N GLU A 136 5.73 -4.14 17.55
CA GLU A 136 4.94 -4.58 16.42
C GLU A 136 5.68 -4.54 15.07
N LEU A 137 6.79 -3.80 14.98
CA LEU A 137 7.61 -3.71 13.77
C LEU A 137 8.65 -4.83 13.65
N GLU A 138 9.06 -5.47 14.75
CA GLU A 138 10.05 -6.55 14.73
C GLU A 138 9.64 -7.69 13.79
N ASN A 139 8.38 -8.12 13.88
CA ASN A 139 7.84 -9.17 13.01
C ASN A 139 7.74 -8.80 11.54
N ILE A 140 7.71 -7.52 11.19
CA ILE A 140 7.67 -7.06 9.79
C ILE A 140 9.06 -7.05 9.19
N THR A 141 10.06 -6.62 9.94
CA THR A 141 11.46 -6.59 9.48
C THR A 141 11.90 -7.98 9.03
N ASP A 142 11.59 -9.02 9.82
CA ASP A 142 11.89 -10.41 9.47
C ASP A 142 11.17 -10.88 8.21
N ASN A 143 9.88 -10.56 8.06
CA ASN A 143 9.10 -10.92 6.88
C ASN A 143 9.53 -10.13 5.63
N THR A 144 9.94 -8.88 5.79
CA THR A 144 10.42 -8.04 4.70
C THR A 144 11.79 -8.53 4.22
N CYS A 145 12.70 -8.90 5.11
CA CYS A 145 13.96 -9.56 4.79
C CYS A 145 13.75 -10.84 3.97
N LEU A 146 12.77 -11.69 4.36
CA LEU A 146 12.44 -12.92 3.65
C LEU A 146 11.87 -12.66 2.24
N LEU A 147 11.13 -11.58 2.03
CA LEU A 147 10.60 -11.21 0.70
C LEU A 147 11.68 -10.72 -0.26
N TYR A 148 12.73 -10.02 0.25
CA TYR A 148 13.84 -9.53 -0.57
C TYR A 148 14.97 -10.52 -0.74
N THR A 149 15.15 -11.48 0.17
CA THR A 149 16.17 -12.55 0.08
C THR A 149 15.69 -13.77 -0.68
N SER A 150 14.39 -13.87 -0.99
CA SER A 150 13.87 -14.94 -1.83
C SER A 150 14.26 -14.69 -3.29
N PRO A 151 15.03 -15.60 -3.94
CA PRO A 151 15.45 -15.41 -5.33
C PRO A 151 14.22 -15.28 -6.22
N SER A 152 14.19 -14.23 -7.04
CA SER A 152 13.12 -13.98 -8.01
C SER A 152 12.91 -15.24 -8.88
N PRO A 153 11.67 -15.56 -9.28
CA PRO A 153 11.41 -16.64 -10.22
C PRO A 153 12.20 -16.52 -11.55
N ARG A 154 12.69 -15.33 -11.88
CA ARG A 154 13.57 -15.11 -13.05
C ARG A 154 14.98 -15.64 -12.85
N ASP A 155 15.56 -15.61 -11.65
CA ASP A 155 16.90 -16.13 -11.37
C ASP A 155 16.97 -17.66 -11.43
N LYS A 156 15.86 -18.35 -11.18
CA LYS A 156 15.80 -19.82 -11.29
C LYS A 156 15.90 -20.37 -12.72
N ARG A 157 15.75 -19.52 -13.75
CA ARG A 157 15.90 -19.94 -15.16
C ARG A 157 17.33 -19.89 -15.67
N GLN A 158 18.20 -19.12 -15.04
CA GLN A 158 19.61 -19.00 -15.49
C GLN A 158 20.52 -20.09 -14.92
N SER A 159 20.13 -20.78 -13.84
CA SER A 159 20.93 -21.86 -13.26
C SER A 159 20.71 -23.26 -13.87
N ARG A 160 19.93 -23.37 -14.95
CA ARG A 160 19.75 -24.61 -15.73
C ARG A 160 20.34 -24.50 -17.12
N MET A 161 21.65 -24.25 -17.23
CA MET A 161 22.39 -24.59 -18.43
C MET A 161 22.98 -26.01 -18.23
N PRO A 162 22.66 -27.00 -19.07
CA PRO A 162 23.36 -28.29 -19.03
C PRO A 162 24.80 -28.06 -19.45
N SER A 163 25.73 -28.51 -18.63
CA SER A 163 27.13 -28.65 -18.99
C SER A 163 27.18 -29.66 -20.13
N SER A 164 27.50 -29.19 -21.32
CA SER A 164 27.79 -30.08 -22.46
C SER A 164 29.20 -30.64 -22.25
N ALA A 165 29.28 -31.93 -22.06
CA ALA A 165 30.49 -32.70 -22.24
C ALA A 165 30.83 -32.77 -23.72
#